data_81efcdfd99b87081f990cc30595db505
#
_entry.id   81efcdfd99b87081f990cc30595db505
#
_cell.length_a   1.000
_cell.length_b   1.000
_cell.length_c   1.000
_cell.angle_alpha   90.00
_cell.angle_beta   90.00
_cell.angle_gamma   90.00
#
_symmetry.space_group_name_H-M   'P 1'
#
loop_
_entity.id
_entity.type
_entity.pdbx_description
1 polymer ?
#
loop_
_entity_poly.entity_id
_entity_poly.type
_entity_poly.pdbx_seq_one_letter_code
_entity_poly.pdbx_strand_id
1 'polypeptide(L)'
;VSSAASDVYKRQTLAIARAIYFGAKILILDEPTSALGQKQQMEVLKTIRTVQKLGNIAIILITHNEIHAQLIADRFTFLSLGEVIGRGTAQELEGDEIKKLMAGGAELGDLKAELVA
;
A
#
# COMPACT_ATOMS: atom_id res chain seq x y z
N VAL A 1 -20.97 -8.72 7.03
CA VAL A 1 -19.66 -8.21 7.45
C VAL A 1 -19.38 -8.69 8.86
N SER A 2 -18.22 -9.30 9.08
CA SER A 2 -17.85 -9.73 10.42
C SER A 2 -17.60 -8.50 11.32
N SER A 3 -17.94 -8.63 12.61
CA SER A 3 -17.65 -7.56 13.58
C SER A 3 -16.15 -7.28 13.69
N ALA A 4 -15.30 -8.29 13.47
CA ALA A 4 -13.85 -8.14 13.48
C ALA A 4 -13.37 -7.19 12.35
N ALA A 5 -13.88 -7.36 11.11
CA ALA A 5 -13.55 -6.48 10.00
C ALA A 5 -14.03 -5.05 10.24
N SER A 6 -15.24 -4.90 10.81
CA SER A 6 -15.79 -3.59 11.18
C SER A 6 -14.92 -2.90 12.25
N ASP A 7 -14.44 -3.66 13.24
CA ASP A 7 -13.56 -3.12 14.28
C ASP A 7 -12.20 -2.69 13.73
N VAL A 8 -11.62 -3.48 12.83
CA VAL A 8 -10.36 -3.11 12.15
C VAL A 8 -10.53 -1.81 11.37
N TYR A 9 -11.62 -1.70 10.62
CA TYR A 9 -11.92 -0.48 9.84
C TYR A 9 -12.04 0.74 10.76
N LYS A 10 -12.78 0.62 11.85
CA LYS A 10 -12.97 1.72 12.82
C LYS A 10 -11.64 2.15 13.45
N ARG A 11 -10.80 1.19 13.83
CA ARG A 11 -9.48 1.49 14.41
C ARG A 11 -8.59 2.21 13.41
N GLN A 12 -8.59 1.79 12.17
CA GLN A 12 -7.81 2.43 11.10
C GLN A 12 -8.25 3.86 10.88
N THR A 13 -9.56 4.07 10.74
CA THR A 13 -10.14 5.39 10.52
C THR A 13 -9.84 6.32 11.70
N LEU A 14 -9.96 5.82 12.92
CA LEU A 14 -9.66 6.59 14.12
C LEU A 14 -8.17 6.94 14.21
N ALA A 15 -7.29 6.01 13.89
CA ALA A 15 -5.85 6.24 13.92
C ALA A 15 -5.44 7.34 12.94
N ILE A 16 -6.00 7.34 11.73
CA ILE A 16 -5.75 8.37 10.72
C ILE A 16 -6.27 9.73 11.22
N ALA A 17 -7.49 9.76 11.73
CA ALA A 17 -8.10 10.98 12.25
C ALA A 17 -7.28 11.59 13.41
N ARG A 18 -6.80 10.76 14.31
CA ARG A 18 -5.95 11.20 15.44
C ARG A 18 -4.62 11.76 14.95
N ALA A 19 -3.99 11.10 14.00
CA ALA A 19 -2.73 11.58 13.42
C ALA A 19 -2.90 12.98 12.83
N ILE A 20 -3.97 13.20 12.08
CA ILE A 20 -4.28 14.50 11.49
C ILE A 20 -4.55 15.54 12.58
N TYR A 21 -5.36 15.21 13.56
CA TYR A 21 -5.74 16.10 14.66
C TYR A 21 -4.52 16.59 15.44
N PHE A 22 -3.56 15.70 15.70
CA PHE A 22 -2.35 16.04 16.46
C PHE A 22 -1.22 16.60 15.58
N GLY A 23 -1.48 16.88 14.31
CA GLY A 23 -0.53 17.56 13.45
C GLY A 23 0.62 16.70 12.95
N ALA A 24 0.38 15.43 12.72
CA ALA A 24 1.40 14.54 12.18
C ALA A 24 1.93 15.05 10.83
N LYS A 25 3.23 14.95 10.64
CA LYS A 25 3.91 15.30 9.38
C LYS A 25 4.05 14.10 8.47
N ILE A 26 4.10 12.91 9.05
CA ILE A 26 4.26 11.63 8.34
C ILE A 26 3.22 10.67 8.89
N LEU A 27 2.52 10.01 7.98
CA LEU A 27 1.56 8.96 8.31
C LEU A 27 2.05 7.65 7.69
N ILE A 28 2.31 6.65 8.52
CA ILE A 28 2.75 5.33 8.06
C ILE A 28 1.59 4.36 8.20
N LEU A 29 1.19 3.77 7.08
CA LEU A 29 0.09 2.81 7.01
C LEU A 29 0.64 1.47 6.53
N ASP A 30 0.62 0.47 7.41
CA ASP A 30 1.12 -0.86 7.12
C ASP A 30 -0.05 -1.80 6.84
N GLU A 31 -0.18 -2.21 5.58
CA GLU A 31 -1.25 -3.09 5.09
C GLU A 31 -2.64 -2.64 5.54
N PRO A 32 -3.01 -1.36 5.29
CA PRO A 32 -4.23 -0.80 5.89
C PRO A 32 -5.53 -1.41 5.38
N THR A 33 -5.50 -2.11 4.26
CA THR A 33 -6.70 -2.72 3.67
C THR A 33 -6.77 -4.23 3.88
N SER A 34 -5.74 -4.84 4.47
CA SER A 34 -5.77 -6.28 4.75
C SER A 34 -6.87 -6.60 5.77
N ALA A 35 -7.47 -7.76 5.67
CA ALA A 35 -8.57 -8.22 6.53
C ALA A 35 -9.87 -7.39 6.43
N LEU A 36 -9.98 -6.49 5.46
CA LEU A 36 -11.20 -5.72 5.21
C LEU A 36 -11.96 -6.27 4.01
N GLY A 37 -13.29 -6.13 4.03
CA GLY A 37 -14.13 -6.39 2.88
C GLY A 37 -13.90 -5.34 1.80
N GLN A 38 -14.28 -5.65 0.56
CA GLN A 38 -14.03 -4.81 -0.60
C GLN A 38 -14.57 -3.38 -0.43
N LYS A 39 -15.76 -3.24 0.11
CA LYS A 39 -16.38 -1.93 0.35
C LYS A 39 -15.57 -1.10 1.34
N GLN A 40 -15.13 -1.74 2.44
CA GLN A 40 -14.32 -1.07 3.46
C GLN A 40 -12.93 -0.72 2.96
N GLN A 41 -12.34 -1.57 2.12
CA GLN A 41 -11.07 -1.26 1.45
C GLN A 41 -11.19 0.03 0.65
N MET A 42 -12.24 0.18 -0.12
CA MET A 42 -12.46 1.39 -0.92
C MET A 42 -12.64 2.63 -0.05
N GLU A 43 -13.33 2.51 1.09
CA GLU A 43 -13.49 3.63 2.02
C GLU A 43 -12.16 4.05 2.64
N VAL A 44 -11.30 3.10 2.99
CA VAL A 44 -9.95 3.40 3.49
C VAL A 44 -9.13 4.10 2.42
N LEU A 45 -9.17 3.62 1.17
CA LEU A 45 -8.44 4.24 0.07
C LEU A 45 -8.91 5.67 -0.21
N LYS A 46 -10.21 5.91 -0.13
CA LYS A 46 -10.77 7.26 -0.26
C LYS A 46 -10.28 8.18 0.85
N THR A 47 -10.20 7.68 2.08
CA THR A 47 -9.68 8.44 3.21
C THR A 47 -8.22 8.81 3.00
N ILE A 48 -7.40 7.85 2.55
CA ILE A 48 -5.99 8.10 2.22
C ILE A 48 -5.87 9.16 1.12
N ARG A 49 -6.69 9.09 0.08
CA ARG A 49 -6.70 10.07 -1.00
C ARG A 49 -7.05 11.46 -0.47
N THR A 50 -8.01 11.57 0.44
CA THR A 50 -8.40 12.84 1.05
C THR A 50 -7.22 13.45 1.83
N VAL A 51 -6.52 12.64 2.63
CA VAL A 51 -5.34 13.09 3.37
C VAL A 51 -4.23 13.53 2.42
N GLN A 52 -4.02 12.76 1.35
CA GLN A 52 -3.03 13.05 0.32
C GLN A 52 -3.27 14.42 -0.33
N LYS A 53 -4.54 14.75 -0.58
CA LYS A 53 -4.93 16.04 -1.17
C LYS A 53 -4.74 17.23 -0.23
N LEU A 54 -4.69 17.01 1.08
CA LEU A 54 -4.39 18.08 2.03
C LEU A 54 -2.99 18.66 1.82
N GLY A 55 -2.06 17.84 1.34
CA GLY A 55 -0.74 18.29 0.90
C GLY A 55 0.26 18.60 2.00
N ASN A 56 -0.11 18.47 3.27
CA ASN A 56 0.75 18.81 4.40
C ASN A 56 1.23 17.60 5.21
N ILE A 57 0.86 16.40 4.76
CA ILE A 57 1.24 15.14 5.40
C ILE A 57 1.86 14.22 4.36
N ALA A 58 3.04 13.69 4.64
CA ALA A 58 3.65 12.67 3.81
C ALA A 58 3.07 11.31 4.23
N ILE A 59 2.67 10.50 3.26
CA ILE A 59 2.09 9.18 3.52
C ILE A 59 3.03 8.10 3.02
N ILE A 60 3.37 7.17 3.89
CA ILE A 60 4.10 5.95 3.54
C ILE A 60 3.11 4.79 3.62
N LEU A 61 2.80 4.22 2.47
CA LEU A 61 1.87 3.09 2.37
C LEU A 61 2.67 1.82 2.12
N ILE A 62 2.56 0.87 3.02
CA ILE A 62 3.16 -0.46 2.87
C ILE A 62 2.05 -1.42 2.48
N THR A 63 2.16 -2.02 1.30
CA THR A 63 1.13 -2.92 0.79
C THR A 63 1.71 -3.94 -0.18
N HIS A 64 1.09 -5.10 -0.25
CA HIS A 64 1.33 -6.10 -1.30
C HIS A 64 0.21 -6.10 -2.35
N ASN A 65 -0.76 -5.21 -2.23
CA ASN A 65 -1.86 -5.10 -3.19
C ASN A 65 -1.47 -4.13 -4.30
N GLU A 66 -1.13 -4.68 -5.47
CA GLU A 66 -0.67 -3.90 -6.61
C GLU A 66 -1.71 -2.91 -7.13
N ILE A 67 -2.99 -3.28 -7.10
CA ILE A 67 -4.07 -2.42 -7.57
C ILE A 67 -4.20 -1.19 -6.69
N HIS A 68 -4.21 -1.39 -5.37
CA HIS A 68 -4.29 -0.29 -4.41
C HIS A 68 -3.08 0.62 -4.52
N ALA A 69 -1.88 0.06 -4.66
CA ALA A 69 -0.67 0.83 -4.85
C ALA A 69 -0.74 1.71 -6.10
N GLN A 70 -1.16 1.14 -7.23
CA GLN A 70 -1.29 1.88 -8.49
C GLN A 70 -2.32 3.00 -8.40
N LEU A 71 -3.42 2.79 -7.66
CA LEU A 71 -4.48 3.79 -7.54
C LEU A 71 -4.06 5.02 -6.73
N ILE A 72 -3.15 4.87 -5.79
CA ILE A 72 -2.89 5.92 -4.79
C ILE A 72 -1.46 6.45 -4.82
N ALA A 73 -0.47 5.61 -5.04
CA ALA A 73 0.92 5.98 -4.84
C ALA A 73 1.44 6.92 -5.93
N ASP A 74 2.20 7.92 -5.50
CA ASP A 74 2.93 8.83 -6.40
C ASP A 74 4.30 8.26 -6.73
N ARG A 75 4.91 7.56 -5.78
CA ARG A 75 6.24 6.96 -5.89
C ARG A 75 6.22 5.56 -5.32
N PHE A 76 7.07 4.72 -5.88
CA PHE A 76 7.19 3.32 -5.48
C PHE A 76 8.62 2.99 -5.10
N THR A 77 8.77 2.20 -4.05
CA THR A 77 10.01 1.52 -3.71
C THR A 77 9.66 0.05 -3.49
N PHE A 78 10.31 -0.83 -4.24
CA PHE A 78 10.03 -2.26 -4.18
C PHE A 78 11.12 -2.95 -3.37
N LEU A 79 10.70 -3.73 -2.39
CA LEU A 79 11.59 -4.47 -1.51
C LEU A 79 11.41 -5.97 -1.71
N SER A 80 12.50 -6.69 -1.73
CA SER A 80 12.51 -8.15 -1.74
C SER A 80 13.69 -8.64 -0.93
N LEU A 81 13.42 -9.54 0.02
CA LEU A 81 14.43 -10.13 0.89
C LEU A 81 15.35 -9.09 1.55
N GLY A 82 14.75 -7.97 1.98
CA GLY A 82 15.47 -6.89 2.68
C GLY A 82 16.23 -5.95 1.77
N GLU A 83 16.11 -6.09 0.46
CA GLU A 83 16.82 -5.23 -0.49
C GLU A 83 15.85 -4.47 -1.38
N VAL A 84 16.27 -3.29 -1.83
CA VAL A 84 15.53 -2.51 -2.81
C VAL A 84 15.79 -3.08 -4.21
N ILE A 85 14.75 -3.57 -4.87
CA ILE A 85 14.85 -4.17 -6.20
C ILE A 85 14.35 -3.23 -7.30
N GLY A 86 13.76 -2.10 -6.94
CA GLY A 86 13.30 -1.12 -7.92
C GLY A 86 12.71 0.12 -7.26
N ARG A 87 12.74 1.22 -8.00
CA ARG A 87 12.14 2.50 -7.60
C ARG A 87 11.62 3.21 -8.82
N GLY A 88 10.63 4.07 -8.63
CA GLY A 88 10.14 4.93 -9.70
C GLY A 88 8.91 5.71 -9.28
N THR A 89 8.52 6.64 -10.13
CA THR A 89 7.28 7.39 -9.96
C THR A 89 6.14 6.71 -10.71
N ALA A 90 4.91 7.11 -10.40
CA ALA A 90 3.72 6.61 -11.10
C ALA A 90 3.76 6.91 -12.60
N GLN A 91 4.43 7.99 -13.02
CA GLN A 91 4.57 8.33 -14.42
C GLN A 91 5.65 7.52 -15.13
N GLU A 92 6.71 7.12 -14.41
CA GLU A 92 7.83 6.37 -14.97
C GLU A 92 7.54 4.88 -15.12
N LEU A 93 6.71 4.33 -14.22
CA LEU A 93 6.46 2.90 -14.14
C LEU A 93 5.12 2.53 -14.76
N GLU A 94 5.12 1.51 -15.62
CA GLU A 94 3.89 0.95 -16.18
C GLU A 94 3.33 -0.13 -15.25
N GLY A 95 2.02 -0.40 -15.39
CA GLY A 95 1.34 -1.37 -14.55
C GLY A 95 1.95 -2.77 -14.56
N ASP A 96 2.40 -3.25 -15.72
CA ASP A 96 3.04 -4.55 -15.85
C ASP A 96 4.38 -4.61 -15.10
N GLU A 97 5.12 -3.52 -15.15
CA GLU A 97 6.40 -3.36 -14.46
C GLU A 97 6.21 -3.36 -12.93
N ILE A 98 5.20 -2.62 -12.47
CA ILE A 98 4.82 -2.58 -11.06
C ILE A 98 4.44 -3.97 -10.58
N LYS A 99 3.60 -4.67 -11.33
CA LYS A 99 3.17 -6.03 -11.02
C LYS A 99 4.35 -6.99 -10.90
N LYS A 100 5.28 -6.92 -11.84
CA LYS A 100 6.47 -7.77 -11.86
C LYS A 100 7.37 -7.51 -10.65
N LEU A 101 7.60 -6.24 -10.32
CA LEU A 101 8.44 -5.87 -9.19
C LEU A 101 7.79 -6.23 -7.85
N MET A 102 6.48 -6.07 -7.73
CA MET A 102 5.75 -6.48 -6.52
C MET A 102 5.74 -7.99 -6.33
N ALA A 103 5.85 -8.75 -7.41
CA ALA A 103 5.96 -10.21 -7.36
C ALA A 103 7.39 -10.69 -7.05
N GLY A 104 8.35 -9.79 -6.79
CA GLY A 104 9.73 -10.16 -6.46
C GLY A 104 10.71 -10.09 -7.62
N GLY A 105 10.28 -9.60 -8.78
CA GLY A 105 11.17 -9.43 -9.94
C GLY A 105 11.88 -10.72 -10.36
N ALA A 106 13.19 -10.63 -10.54
CA ALA A 106 14.01 -11.78 -10.99
C ALA A 106 14.06 -12.92 -9.96
N GLU A 107 13.96 -12.61 -8.68
CA GLU A 107 13.98 -13.61 -7.61
C GLU A 107 12.83 -14.60 -7.71
N LEU A 108 11.66 -14.12 -8.10
CA LEU A 108 10.49 -14.98 -8.28
C LEU A 108 10.73 -15.98 -9.42
N GLY A 109 11.39 -15.54 -10.50
CA GLY A 109 11.77 -16.42 -11.60
C GLY A 109 12.75 -17.49 -11.16
N ASP A 110 13.73 -17.13 -10.36
CA ASP A 110 14.72 -18.06 -9.81
C ASP A 110 14.06 -19.09 -8.89
N LEU A 111 13.17 -18.65 -8.01
CA LEU A 111 12.42 -19.56 -7.14
C LEU A 111 11.54 -20.53 -7.92
N LYS A 112 10.87 -20.05 -8.95
CA LYS A 112 10.05 -20.91 -9.82
C LYS A 112 10.91 -21.96 -10.53
N ALA A 113 12.08 -21.58 -11.01
CA ALA A 113 13.01 -22.48 -11.66
C ALA A 113 13.46 -23.58 -10.70
N GLU A 114 13.77 -23.25 -9.46
CA GLU A 114 14.13 -24.21 -8.42
C GLU A 114 13.00 -25.19 -8.10
N LEU A 115 11.77 -24.68 -8.03
CA LEU A 115 10.61 -25.52 -7.71
C LEU A 115 10.22 -26.47 -8.84
N VAL A 116 10.54 -26.14 -10.08
CA VAL A 116 10.23 -26.96 -11.25
C VAL A 116 11.36 -27.94 -11.56
N ALA A 117 12.58 -27.62 -11.18
CA ALA A 117 13.72 -28.51 -11.32
C ALA A 117 13.65 -29.64 -10.28
#